data_dac9d64d5b60af4563635d9aba4854a7
#
_entry.id   dac9d64d5b60af4563635d9aba4854a7
#
_cell.length_a   1.000
_cell.length_b   1.000
_cell.length_c   1.000
_cell.angle_alpha   90.00
_cell.angle_beta   90.00
_cell.angle_gamma   90.00
#
_symmetry.space_group_name_H-M   'P 1'
#
loop_
_entity.id
_entity.type
_entity.pdbx_description
1 polymer ?
#
loop_
_entity_poly.entity_id
_entity_poly.type
_entity_poly.pdbx_seq_one_letter_code
_entity_poly.pdbx_strand_id
1 'polypeptide(L)'
;MSLNESLTEITPAEFDVELDLRYATANNFTGAPVYQRGACFLLQESAEKLKHAIDLAGDLELRFKIFDGFRPTEAVQALWDHTPNADFLSHPSNGSPHSRGAAIDLTLIDRNGQELEMGTDFDAMTPTSFHGARDISAEAQRNRAILLGLMTAAGWDFYQNEWWHYQLFKPRRYPTLSDKAAGSRMMEKPGV
;
A
#
# COMPACT_ATOMS: atom_id res chain seq x y z
N MET A 1 -25.38 11.42 -0.22
CA MET A 1 -24.52 11.16 0.95
C MET A 1 -23.14 11.69 0.61
N SER A 2 -22.58 12.62 1.38
CA SER A 2 -21.18 13.00 1.21
C SER A 2 -20.32 11.80 1.61
N LEU A 3 -19.41 11.40 0.72
CA LEU A 3 -18.41 10.40 1.06
C LEU A 3 -17.57 10.98 2.20
N ASN A 4 -17.32 10.20 3.24
CA ASN A 4 -16.43 10.64 4.32
C ASN A 4 -15.01 10.58 3.78
N GLU A 5 -14.43 11.75 3.51
CA GLU A 5 -13.08 11.93 2.94
C GLU A 5 -12.01 12.01 4.03
N SER A 6 -12.38 11.82 5.30
CA SER A 6 -11.42 11.86 6.39
C SER A 6 -10.46 10.67 6.31
N LEU A 7 -9.17 10.95 6.43
CA LEU A 7 -8.14 9.93 6.54
C LEU A 7 -7.98 9.50 8.01
N THR A 8 -7.84 8.20 8.20
CA THR A 8 -7.50 7.58 9.49
C THR A 8 -6.02 7.24 9.47
N GLU A 9 -5.27 7.66 10.48
CA GLU A 9 -3.87 7.26 10.64
C GLU A 9 -3.80 5.79 11.08
N ILE A 10 -2.98 5.01 10.39
CA ILE A 10 -2.76 3.60 10.68
C ILE A 10 -1.50 3.50 11.52
N THR A 11 -1.66 3.13 12.77
CA THR A 11 -0.56 2.96 13.72
C THR A 11 -0.42 1.52 14.17
N PRO A 12 0.80 1.03 14.47
CA PRO A 12 0.99 -0.33 14.99
C PRO A 12 0.18 -0.62 16.25
N ALA A 13 -0.02 0.39 17.10
CA ALA A 13 -0.74 0.23 18.36
C ALA A 13 -2.25 0.00 18.17
N GLU A 14 -2.84 0.59 17.13
CA GLU A 14 -4.30 0.51 16.90
C GLU A 14 -4.69 -0.60 15.92
N PHE A 15 -3.77 -1.01 15.05
CA PHE A 15 -4.05 -1.94 13.96
C PHE A 15 -3.26 -3.26 14.03
N ASP A 16 -2.39 -3.45 15.01
CA ASP A 16 -1.52 -4.64 15.10
C ASP A 16 -0.79 -4.97 13.79
N VAL A 17 -0.18 -3.98 13.19
CA VAL A 17 0.61 -4.08 11.95
C VAL A 17 2.04 -3.62 12.19
N GLU A 18 2.96 -4.02 11.30
CA GLU A 18 4.25 -3.36 11.17
C GLU A 18 4.21 -2.31 10.05
N LEU A 19 4.95 -1.21 10.23
CA LEU A 19 5.12 -0.17 9.21
C LEU A 19 6.57 -0.19 8.72
N ASP A 20 6.77 -0.49 7.44
CA ASP A 20 8.01 -0.32 6.70
C ASP A 20 7.75 0.62 5.52
N LEU A 21 7.52 1.90 5.85
CA LEU A 21 7.09 2.91 4.87
C LEU A 21 8.23 3.23 3.90
N ARG A 22 8.29 2.49 2.80
CA ARG A 22 9.41 2.49 1.85
C ARG A 22 9.70 3.86 1.29
N TYR A 23 8.70 4.65 0.98
CA TYR A 23 8.89 6.00 0.45
C TYR A 23 9.31 7.05 1.48
N ALA A 24 9.30 6.72 2.78
CA ALA A 24 9.89 7.55 3.83
C ALA A 24 11.39 7.31 4.04
N THR A 25 11.97 6.35 3.34
CA THR A 25 13.38 5.96 3.43
C THR A 25 14.02 5.92 2.05
N ALA A 26 15.32 5.66 1.98
CA ALA A 26 16.01 5.42 0.71
C ALA A 26 15.79 3.99 0.16
N ASN A 27 15.08 3.12 0.91
CA ASN A 27 14.79 1.75 0.49
C ASN A 27 13.56 1.67 -0.42
N ASN A 28 13.63 2.34 -1.57
CA ASN A 28 12.64 2.33 -2.64
C ASN A 28 13.34 2.52 -3.99
N PHE A 29 12.63 2.39 -5.10
CA PHE A 29 13.22 2.42 -6.44
C PHE A 29 13.84 3.77 -6.84
N THR A 30 13.52 4.87 -6.13
CA THR A 30 14.16 6.17 -6.38
C THR A 30 15.50 6.31 -5.68
N GLY A 31 15.83 5.45 -4.71
CA GLY A 31 17.04 5.51 -3.90
C GLY A 31 17.11 6.68 -2.92
N ALA A 32 16.01 7.42 -2.74
CA ALA A 32 15.90 8.56 -1.83
C ALA A 32 14.52 8.63 -1.17
N PRO A 33 14.39 9.23 0.03
CA PRO A 33 13.09 9.47 0.63
C PRO A 33 12.24 10.41 -0.23
N VAL A 34 11.01 9.98 -0.52
CA VAL A 34 9.98 10.81 -1.17
C VAL A 34 9.15 11.52 -0.11
N TYR A 35 8.80 10.83 0.97
CA TYR A 35 8.14 11.42 2.13
C TYR A 35 9.18 12.03 3.08
N GLN A 36 8.86 13.20 3.63
CA GLN A 36 9.67 13.85 4.67
C GLN A 36 9.30 13.35 6.07
N ARG A 37 8.07 12.86 6.24
CA ARG A 37 7.56 12.21 7.45
C ARG A 37 6.93 10.88 7.08
N GLY A 38 7.41 9.80 7.69
CA GLY A 38 6.80 8.47 7.57
C GLY A 38 5.50 8.40 8.39
N ALA A 39 4.37 8.31 7.70
CA ALA A 39 3.06 8.05 8.29
C ALA A 39 2.21 7.28 7.29
N CYS A 40 1.32 6.44 7.79
CA CYS A 40 0.38 5.67 6.98
C CYS A 40 -1.04 6.17 7.26
N PHE A 41 -1.76 6.53 6.21
CA PHE A 41 -3.15 6.95 6.31
C PHE A 41 -4.00 6.18 5.31
N LEU A 42 -5.26 5.94 5.66
CA LEU A 42 -6.27 5.35 4.78
C LEU A 42 -7.59 6.08 4.95
N LEU A 43 -8.45 6.05 3.93
CA LEU A 43 -9.87 6.38 4.12
C LEU A 43 -10.46 5.52 5.23
N GLN A 44 -11.47 6.01 5.93
CA GLN A 44 -12.14 5.24 6.98
C GLN A 44 -12.65 3.88 6.46
N GLU A 45 -13.27 3.84 5.28
CA GLU A 45 -13.73 2.56 4.67
C GLU A 45 -12.55 1.61 4.44
N SER A 46 -11.40 2.11 3.98
CA SER A 46 -10.18 1.31 3.79
C SER A 46 -9.64 0.79 5.13
N ALA A 47 -9.62 1.64 6.16
CA ALA A 47 -9.17 1.26 7.49
C ALA A 47 -10.05 0.19 8.14
N GLU A 48 -11.37 0.25 7.96
CA GLU A 48 -12.31 -0.78 8.41
C GLU A 48 -12.08 -2.12 7.72
N LYS A 49 -11.82 -2.11 6.41
CA LYS A 49 -11.47 -3.33 5.66
C LYS A 49 -10.11 -3.88 6.06
N LEU A 50 -9.14 -3.02 6.37
CA LEU A 50 -7.85 -3.45 6.90
C LEU A 50 -8.02 -4.16 8.25
N LYS A 51 -8.85 -3.65 9.16
CA LYS A 51 -9.17 -4.34 10.43
C LYS A 51 -9.74 -5.74 10.18
N HIS A 52 -10.68 -5.86 9.26
CA HIS A 52 -11.23 -7.17 8.91
C HIS A 52 -10.15 -8.11 8.33
N ALA A 53 -9.24 -7.62 7.48
CA ALA A 53 -8.13 -8.42 6.98
C ALA A 53 -7.19 -8.87 8.12
N ILE A 54 -6.93 -7.99 9.10
CA ILE A 54 -6.10 -8.29 10.27
C ILE A 54 -6.74 -9.40 11.10
N ASP A 55 -8.04 -9.35 11.35
CA ASP A 55 -8.75 -10.40 12.08
C ASP A 55 -8.62 -11.75 11.37
N LEU A 56 -8.82 -11.79 10.04
CA LEU A 56 -8.65 -13.01 9.25
C LEU A 56 -7.21 -13.53 9.24
N ALA A 57 -6.21 -12.65 9.19
CA ALA A 57 -4.80 -13.03 9.22
C ALA A 57 -4.41 -13.59 10.61
N GLY A 58 -4.95 -13.01 11.69
CA GLY A 58 -4.74 -13.46 13.06
C GLY A 58 -5.15 -14.91 13.29
N ASP A 59 -6.24 -15.36 12.68
CA ASP A 59 -6.69 -16.76 12.74
C ASP A 59 -5.67 -17.73 12.11
N LEU A 60 -4.80 -17.23 11.23
CA LEU A 60 -3.70 -17.97 10.60
C LEU A 60 -2.34 -17.72 11.26
N GLU A 61 -2.31 -17.03 12.41
CA GLU A 61 -1.09 -16.62 13.11
C GLU A 61 -0.16 -15.72 12.23
N LEU A 62 -0.75 -14.94 11.33
CA LEU A 62 -0.09 -14.02 10.43
C LEU A 62 -0.46 -12.57 10.79
N ARG A 63 0.43 -11.65 10.44
CA ARG A 63 0.23 -10.20 10.56
C ARG A 63 0.61 -9.53 9.25
N PHE A 64 0.27 -8.24 9.11
CA PHE A 64 0.68 -7.45 7.95
C PHE A 64 1.85 -6.53 8.28
N LYS A 65 2.72 -6.36 7.27
CA LYS A 65 3.70 -5.29 7.19
C LYS A 65 3.30 -4.38 6.03
N ILE A 66 3.11 -3.08 6.30
CA ILE A 66 2.62 -2.09 5.34
C ILE A 66 3.80 -1.32 4.76
N PHE A 67 3.87 -1.25 3.45
CA PHE A 67 4.88 -0.52 2.69
C PHE A 67 4.42 0.90 2.31
N ASP A 68 3.13 1.08 1.99
CA ASP A 68 2.52 2.37 1.66
C ASP A 68 1.00 2.34 1.86
N GLY A 69 0.43 3.52 2.11
CA GLY A 69 -1.01 3.75 2.19
C GLY A 69 -1.40 4.96 1.34
N PHE A 70 -1.94 6.01 1.99
CA PHE A 70 -2.19 7.27 1.32
C PHE A 70 -0.87 7.86 0.79
N ARG A 71 -0.86 8.19 -0.49
CA ARG A 71 0.27 8.78 -1.22
C ARG A 71 -0.20 10.12 -1.79
N PRO A 72 0.23 11.25 -1.23
CA PRO A 72 -0.15 12.58 -1.72
C PRO A 72 0.13 12.75 -3.21
N THR A 73 -0.66 13.60 -3.89
CA THR A 73 -0.47 13.84 -5.33
C THR A 73 0.92 14.33 -5.68
N GLU A 74 1.57 15.06 -4.78
CA GLU A 74 2.96 15.53 -4.92
C GLU A 74 3.95 14.36 -4.96
N ALA A 75 3.73 13.33 -4.15
CA ALA A 75 4.55 12.13 -4.16
C ALA A 75 4.35 11.31 -5.44
N VAL A 76 3.10 11.18 -5.92
CA VAL A 76 2.81 10.52 -7.21
C VAL A 76 3.56 11.22 -8.35
N GLN A 77 3.58 12.56 -8.36
CA GLN A 77 4.32 13.33 -9.34
C GLN A 77 5.83 13.05 -9.26
N ALA A 78 6.39 13.06 -8.04
CA ALA A 78 7.82 12.81 -7.84
C ALA A 78 8.24 11.40 -8.30
N LEU A 79 7.44 10.37 -8.02
CA LEU A 79 7.70 9.00 -8.46
C LEU A 79 7.61 8.87 -9.99
N TRP A 80 6.62 9.50 -10.60
CA TRP A 80 6.47 9.52 -12.06
C TRP A 80 7.61 10.26 -12.76
N ASP A 81 8.02 11.40 -12.25
CA ASP A 81 9.14 12.17 -12.82
C ASP A 81 10.47 11.41 -12.75
N HIS A 82 10.63 10.56 -11.73
CA HIS A 82 11.81 9.72 -11.60
C HIS A 82 11.78 8.52 -12.58
N THR A 83 10.65 7.82 -12.65
CA THR A 83 10.52 6.58 -13.45
C THR A 83 9.12 6.51 -14.09
N PRO A 84 8.92 7.12 -15.28
CA PRO A 84 7.63 7.11 -15.96
C PRO A 84 7.35 5.70 -16.54
N ASN A 85 6.67 4.87 -15.77
CA ASN A 85 6.28 3.50 -16.17
C ASN A 85 4.80 3.27 -15.88
N ALA A 86 3.97 3.32 -16.92
CA ALA A 86 2.51 3.22 -16.81
C ALA A 86 2.00 1.82 -16.43
N ASP A 87 2.83 0.78 -16.50
CA ASP A 87 2.46 -0.59 -16.08
C ASP A 87 2.46 -0.74 -14.55
N PHE A 88 3.19 0.14 -13.84
CA PHE A 88 3.36 0.08 -12.39
C PHE A 88 3.03 1.39 -11.68
N LEU A 89 3.07 2.52 -12.36
CA LEU A 89 2.80 3.83 -11.78
C LEU A 89 1.60 4.51 -12.45
N SER A 90 0.69 5.01 -11.65
CA SER A 90 -0.39 5.85 -12.17
C SER A 90 0.17 7.16 -12.73
N HIS A 91 -0.21 7.50 -13.96
CA HIS A 91 0.10 8.83 -14.50
C HIS A 91 -0.56 9.91 -13.61
N PRO A 92 0.15 10.98 -13.22
CA PRO A 92 -0.38 11.99 -12.29
C PRO A 92 -1.73 12.59 -12.70
N SER A 93 -1.97 12.80 -14.02
CA SER A 93 -3.25 13.33 -14.51
C SER A 93 -4.44 12.38 -14.29
N ASN A 94 -4.21 11.08 -14.14
CA ASN A 94 -5.28 10.09 -13.90
C ASN A 94 -5.59 9.92 -12.42
N GLY A 95 -4.65 10.32 -11.57
CA GLY A 95 -4.68 10.12 -10.13
C GLY A 95 -4.55 8.64 -9.74
N SER A 96 -3.85 8.40 -8.63
CA SER A 96 -3.65 7.07 -8.06
C SER A 96 -4.77 6.71 -7.08
N PRO A 97 -5.13 5.43 -6.91
CA PRO A 97 -5.94 4.96 -5.77
C PRO A 97 -5.31 5.32 -4.42
N HIS A 98 -3.97 5.31 -4.31
CA HIS A 98 -3.24 5.78 -3.13
C HIS A 98 -3.49 7.25 -2.82
N SER A 99 -3.53 8.13 -3.82
CA SER A 99 -3.81 9.57 -3.60
C SER A 99 -5.26 9.84 -3.15
N ARG A 100 -6.06 8.79 -3.06
CA ARG A 100 -7.44 8.83 -2.56
C ARG A 100 -7.58 8.20 -1.17
N GLY A 101 -6.47 7.70 -0.59
CA GLY A 101 -6.50 6.86 0.62
C GLY A 101 -7.24 5.54 0.44
N ALA A 102 -7.46 5.14 -0.80
CA ALA A 102 -8.27 3.99 -1.20
C ALA A 102 -7.43 2.77 -1.61
N ALA A 103 -6.12 2.80 -1.37
CA ALA A 103 -5.21 1.70 -1.65
C ALA A 103 -4.17 1.53 -0.55
N ILE A 104 -3.62 0.33 -0.48
CA ILE A 104 -2.59 -0.08 0.45
C ILE A 104 -1.64 -1.06 -0.23
N ASP A 105 -0.34 -0.91 0.02
CA ASP A 105 0.71 -1.83 -0.36
C ASP A 105 1.23 -2.54 0.89
N LEU A 106 1.23 -3.87 0.89
CA LEU A 106 1.57 -4.65 2.08
C LEU A 106 2.07 -6.06 1.76
N THR A 107 2.65 -6.69 2.78
CA THR A 107 3.03 -8.10 2.77
C THR A 107 2.56 -8.81 4.04
N LEU A 108 2.79 -10.12 4.12
CA LEU A 108 2.57 -10.93 5.31
C LEU A 108 3.88 -11.13 6.09
N ILE A 109 3.76 -11.10 7.40
CA ILE A 109 4.80 -11.52 8.35
C ILE A 109 4.25 -12.62 9.26
N ASP A 110 5.15 -13.48 9.73
CA ASP A 110 4.82 -14.47 10.74
C ASP A 110 4.74 -13.84 12.15
N ARG A 111 4.44 -14.67 13.16
CA ARG A 111 4.38 -14.25 14.56
C ARG A 111 5.72 -13.71 15.12
N ASN A 112 6.83 -14.01 14.47
CA ASN A 112 8.17 -13.55 14.87
C ASN A 112 8.57 -12.25 14.12
N GLY A 113 7.70 -11.70 13.27
CA GLY A 113 7.98 -10.54 12.43
C GLY A 113 8.80 -10.85 11.17
N GLN A 114 8.97 -12.12 10.81
CA GLN A 114 9.67 -12.49 9.58
C GLN A 114 8.72 -12.38 8.38
N GLU A 115 9.16 -11.65 7.34
CA GLU A 115 8.40 -11.56 6.09
C GLU A 115 8.31 -12.93 5.43
N LEU A 116 7.10 -13.26 4.95
CA LEU A 116 6.91 -14.43 4.10
C LEU A 116 7.51 -14.15 2.73
N GLU A 117 8.15 -15.17 2.15
CA GLU A 117 8.70 -15.07 0.81
C GLU A 117 7.59 -14.80 -0.21
N MET A 118 7.73 -13.73 -0.99
CA MET A 118 6.79 -13.34 -2.04
C MET A 118 7.38 -13.46 -3.46
N GLY A 119 8.63 -13.89 -3.59
CA GLY A 119 9.31 -14.15 -4.87
C GLY A 119 9.86 -12.92 -5.59
N THR A 120 9.43 -11.72 -5.18
CA THR A 120 10.04 -10.44 -5.57
C THR A 120 9.93 -9.46 -4.40
N ASP A 121 10.79 -8.46 -4.37
CA ASP A 121 10.63 -7.32 -3.49
C ASP A 121 9.42 -6.47 -3.87
N PHE A 122 9.02 -5.60 -2.94
CA PHE A 122 8.11 -4.49 -3.19
C PHE A 122 8.68 -3.59 -4.29
N ASP A 123 7.83 -3.05 -5.16
CA ASP A 123 8.20 -2.19 -6.31
C ASP A 123 9.13 -2.86 -7.35
N ALA A 124 9.27 -4.17 -7.33
CA ALA A 124 9.96 -4.87 -8.40
C ALA A 124 9.12 -4.80 -9.69
N MET A 125 9.47 -3.86 -10.57
CA MET A 125 8.74 -3.57 -11.80
C MET A 125 9.02 -4.64 -12.88
N THR A 126 8.66 -5.88 -12.60
CA THR A 126 8.89 -7.05 -13.46
C THR A 126 7.65 -7.91 -13.59
N PRO A 127 7.49 -8.70 -14.66
CA PRO A 127 6.37 -9.63 -14.81
C PRO A 127 6.26 -10.67 -13.70
N THR A 128 7.35 -10.97 -12.99
CA THR A 128 7.34 -11.87 -11.83
C THR A 128 6.62 -11.28 -10.63
N SER A 129 6.33 -9.98 -10.62
CA SER A 129 5.48 -9.32 -9.61
C SER A 129 3.97 -9.50 -9.86
N PHE A 130 3.57 -9.96 -11.03
CA PHE A 130 2.16 -10.12 -11.38
C PHE A 130 1.51 -11.25 -10.57
N HIS A 131 0.24 -11.07 -10.21
CA HIS A 131 -0.57 -12.17 -9.71
C HIS A 131 -0.59 -13.33 -10.72
N GLY A 132 -0.41 -14.54 -10.22
CA GLY A 132 -0.34 -15.74 -11.07
C GLY A 132 1.01 -15.97 -11.76
N ALA A 133 2.06 -15.20 -11.48
CA ALA A 133 3.41 -15.47 -11.93
C ALA A 133 3.85 -16.89 -11.50
N ARG A 134 4.51 -17.63 -12.42
CA ARG A 134 4.97 -19.01 -12.18
C ARG A 134 6.48 -19.12 -12.01
N ASP A 135 7.22 -18.11 -12.46
CA ASP A 135 8.69 -18.05 -12.38
C ASP A 135 9.18 -17.56 -11.01
N ILE A 136 8.47 -17.98 -9.96
CA ILE A 136 8.78 -17.76 -8.55
C ILE A 136 8.66 -19.09 -7.80
N SER A 137 9.18 -19.18 -6.58
CA SER A 137 9.14 -20.41 -5.79
C SER A 137 7.68 -20.87 -5.53
N ALA A 138 7.50 -22.18 -5.28
CA ALA A 138 6.19 -22.69 -4.88
C ALA A 138 5.74 -22.13 -3.52
N GLU A 139 6.67 -21.73 -2.67
CA GLU A 139 6.40 -21.07 -1.40
C GLU A 139 5.84 -19.66 -1.65
N ALA A 140 6.51 -18.85 -2.47
CA ALA A 140 6.01 -17.52 -2.84
C ALA A 140 4.63 -17.58 -3.50
N GLN A 141 4.37 -18.56 -4.37
CA GLN A 141 3.05 -18.75 -4.97
C GLN A 141 1.97 -19.01 -3.90
N ARG A 142 2.26 -19.87 -2.90
CA ARG A 142 1.33 -20.12 -1.78
C ARG A 142 1.11 -18.88 -0.92
N ASN A 143 2.19 -18.17 -0.58
CA ASN A 143 2.12 -16.99 0.28
C ASN A 143 1.30 -15.86 -0.39
N ARG A 144 1.52 -15.64 -1.70
CA ARG A 144 0.69 -14.69 -2.48
C ARG A 144 -0.78 -15.12 -2.56
N ALA A 145 -1.05 -16.42 -2.68
CA ALA A 145 -2.43 -16.92 -2.69
C ALA A 145 -3.12 -16.70 -1.33
N ILE A 146 -2.40 -16.85 -0.22
CA ILE A 146 -2.90 -16.55 1.13
C ILE A 146 -3.18 -15.04 1.25
N LEU A 147 -2.21 -14.18 0.89
CA LEU A 147 -2.36 -12.73 0.93
C LEU A 147 -3.57 -12.27 0.10
N LEU A 148 -3.66 -12.73 -1.15
CA LEU A 148 -4.78 -12.43 -2.04
C LEU A 148 -6.12 -12.89 -1.45
N GLY A 149 -6.16 -14.09 -0.87
CA GLY A 149 -7.35 -14.66 -0.22
C GLY A 149 -7.82 -13.82 0.96
N LEU A 150 -6.92 -13.43 1.87
CA LEU A 150 -7.21 -12.60 3.03
C LEU A 150 -7.76 -11.23 2.62
N MET A 151 -7.06 -10.55 1.71
CA MET A 151 -7.45 -9.22 1.28
C MET A 151 -8.77 -9.21 0.52
N THR A 152 -8.99 -10.17 -0.39
CA THR A 152 -10.25 -10.25 -1.13
C THR A 152 -11.43 -10.66 -0.24
N ALA A 153 -11.23 -11.56 0.74
CA ALA A 153 -12.24 -11.92 1.73
C ALA A 153 -12.62 -10.71 2.62
N ALA A 154 -11.65 -9.84 2.92
CA ALA A 154 -11.89 -8.58 3.64
C ALA A 154 -12.53 -7.50 2.76
N GLY A 155 -12.77 -7.75 1.47
CA GLY A 155 -13.49 -6.86 0.56
C GLY A 155 -12.61 -5.86 -0.17
N TRP A 156 -11.32 -6.16 -0.33
CA TRP A 156 -10.43 -5.42 -1.19
C TRP A 156 -10.46 -5.97 -2.63
N ASP A 157 -10.26 -5.09 -3.60
CA ASP A 157 -9.88 -5.40 -4.98
C ASP A 157 -8.35 -5.40 -5.09
N PHE A 158 -7.80 -5.92 -6.17
CA PHE A 158 -6.34 -6.02 -6.35
C PHE A 158 -5.93 -5.51 -7.74
N TYR A 159 -4.66 -5.16 -7.89
CA TYR A 159 -4.09 -4.83 -9.19
C TYR A 159 -3.30 -6.02 -9.74
N GLN A 160 -3.60 -6.43 -10.98
CA GLN A 160 -3.05 -7.66 -11.57
C GLN A 160 -1.52 -7.68 -11.64
N ASN A 161 -0.88 -6.52 -11.84
CA ASN A 161 0.55 -6.43 -12.07
C ASN A 161 1.40 -6.35 -10.79
N GLU A 162 0.77 -6.27 -9.61
CA GLU A 162 1.45 -6.04 -8.33
C GLU A 162 0.86 -6.91 -7.23
N TRP A 163 1.62 -7.90 -6.74
CA TRP A 163 1.16 -8.82 -5.71
C TRP A 163 0.90 -8.14 -4.36
N TRP A 164 1.53 -7.00 -4.11
CA TRP A 164 1.42 -6.22 -2.87
C TRP A 164 0.25 -5.24 -2.85
N HIS A 165 -0.29 -4.83 -4.02
CA HIS A 165 -1.24 -3.73 -4.15
C HIS A 165 -2.69 -4.17 -4.04
N TYR A 166 -3.40 -3.58 -3.07
CA TYR A 166 -4.84 -3.74 -2.87
C TYR A 166 -5.53 -2.39 -2.79
N GLN A 167 -6.76 -2.31 -3.32
CA GLN A 167 -7.52 -1.07 -3.40
C GLN A 167 -9.02 -1.29 -3.17
N LEU A 168 -9.75 -0.23 -2.84
CA LEU A 168 -11.21 -0.30 -2.81
C LEU A 168 -11.77 -0.53 -4.21
N PHE A 169 -12.92 -1.20 -4.31
CA PHE A 169 -13.68 -1.22 -5.56
C PHE A 169 -14.09 0.19 -5.96
N LYS A 170 -13.90 0.54 -7.26
CA LYS A 170 -14.24 1.86 -7.81
C LYS A 170 -13.58 3.02 -7.05
N PRO A 171 -12.25 3.03 -6.87
CA PRO A 171 -11.56 4.05 -6.07
C PRO A 171 -11.75 5.48 -6.62
N ARG A 172 -12.05 5.62 -7.94
CA ARG A 172 -12.29 6.92 -8.59
C ARG A 172 -13.51 7.68 -8.07
N ARG A 173 -14.36 7.07 -7.24
CA ARG A 173 -15.45 7.78 -6.56
C ARG A 173 -14.96 8.75 -5.48
N TYR A 174 -13.73 8.58 -5.00
CA TYR A 174 -13.08 9.49 -4.07
C TYR A 174 -12.16 10.46 -4.80
N PRO A 175 -12.05 11.72 -4.34
CA PRO A 175 -11.12 12.68 -4.92
C PRO A 175 -9.67 12.28 -4.63
N THR A 176 -8.75 12.74 -5.47
CA THR A 176 -7.32 12.73 -5.14
C THR A 176 -7.00 13.88 -4.20
N LEU A 177 -6.14 13.66 -3.23
CA LEU A 177 -5.77 14.64 -2.22
C LEU A 177 -4.27 14.97 -2.33
N SER A 178 -3.96 16.25 -2.22
CA SER A 178 -2.61 16.72 -1.94
C SER A 178 -2.29 16.54 -0.46
N ASP A 179 -1.03 16.62 -0.09
CA ASP A 179 -0.58 16.57 1.31
C ASP A 179 -1.29 17.62 2.18
N LYS A 180 -1.40 18.84 1.65
CA LYS A 180 -2.10 19.94 2.31
C LYS A 180 -3.60 19.68 2.45
N ALA A 181 -4.26 19.18 1.41
CA ALA A 181 -5.70 18.91 1.45
C ALA A 181 -6.04 17.78 2.42
N ALA A 182 -5.17 16.78 2.51
CA ALA A 182 -5.27 15.67 3.45
C ALA A 182 -4.90 16.05 4.89
N GLY A 183 -4.12 17.12 5.06
CA GLY A 183 -3.53 17.49 6.36
C GLY A 183 -2.53 16.47 6.89
N SER A 184 -1.97 15.62 6.01
CA SER A 184 -1.12 14.50 6.42
C SER A 184 0.28 14.90 6.83
N ARG A 185 0.77 16.06 6.35
CA ARG A 185 2.11 16.60 6.62
C ARG A 185 3.25 15.63 6.26
N MET A 186 3.01 14.74 5.31
CA MET A 186 4.02 13.75 4.88
C MET A 186 5.08 14.36 3.99
N MET A 187 4.73 15.42 3.24
CA MET A 187 5.64 16.12 2.32
C MET A 187 6.32 17.34 2.97
N GLU A 188 5.95 17.72 4.18
CA GLU A 188 6.55 18.83 4.89
C GLU A 188 7.89 18.43 5.50
N LYS A 189 8.93 19.23 5.27
CA LYS A 189 10.20 19.04 5.97
C LYS A 189 10.02 19.24 7.47
N PRO A 190 10.57 18.37 8.32
CA PRO A 190 10.52 18.59 9.76
C PRO A 190 11.20 19.92 10.10
N GLY A 191 10.42 20.87 10.60
CA GLY A 191 10.84 22.12 11.22
C GLY A 191 11.95 22.94 10.52
N VAL A 192 11.56 23.93 9.74
CA VAL A 192 12.29 25.19 9.67
C VAL A 192 11.59 26.19 10.57
#